data_a9631f7c4343b001a0de61b575a3f495
#
_entry.id   a9631f7c4343b001a0de61b575a3f495
#
_cell.length_a   1.000
_cell.length_b   1.000
_cell.length_c   1.000
_cell.angle_alpha   90.00
_cell.angle_beta   90.00
_cell.angle_gamma   90.00
#
_symmetry.space_group_name_H-M   'P 1'
#
loop_
_entity.id
_entity.type
_entity.pdbx_description
1 polymer ?
#
loop_
_entity_poly.entity_id
_entity_poly.type
_entity_poly.pdbx_seq_one_letter_code
_entity_poly.pdbx_strand_id
1 'polypeptide(L)'
;PYSIVLLDEIEKAHGNVFNMLLQVLDEGRLTDGNGRLVDFRNTIIIMTSNAGTRQLKEFGKGVGFNAGTTMGLSLDDKDKEYARSIIQKSLSKQFSPEFLNRLDDIITFDQLDIQAIKTIIDLELSGLFGRMEQMGYKLNISDEAKEMVATKGYDVQFGARPLKRAIQTYIEEGLCEMMLNGEAHPGDTIT
;
A
#
# COMPACT_ATOMS: atom_id res chain seq x y z
N PRO A 1 -30.26 3.09 1.38
CA PRO A 1 -29.35 2.95 0.24
C PRO A 1 -28.13 2.13 0.66
N TYR A 2 -27.59 1.34 -0.26
CA TYR A 2 -26.35 0.60 -0.06
C TYR A 2 -25.17 1.58 -0.11
N SER A 3 -24.26 1.50 0.85
CA SER A 3 -23.12 2.39 0.97
C SER A 3 -21.87 1.64 1.40
N ILE A 4 -20.71 2.16 1.03
CA ILE A 4 -19.41 1.70 1.53
C ILE A 4 -18.81 2.86 2.31
N VAL A 5 -18.41 2.61 3.54
CA VAL A 5 -17.75 3.57 4.43
C VAL A 5 -16.31 3.09 4.64
N LEU A 6 -15.35 3.93 4.27
CA LEU A 6 -13.94 3.69 4.52
C LEU A 6 -13.46 4.58 5.66
N LEU A 7 -12.91 3.96 6.70
CA LEU A 7 -12.27 4.61 7.83
C LEU A 7 -10.77 4.32 7.76
N ASP A 8 -10.03 5.25 7.19
CA ASP A 8 -8.58 5.09 6.98
C ASP A 8 -7.81 5.46 8.25
N GLU A 9 -6.76 4.68 8.57
CA GLU A 9 -5.89 4.87 9.73
C GLU A 9 -6.67 4.95 11.07
N ILE A 10 -7.55 3.98 11.30
CA ILE A 10 -8.47 3.97 12.46
C ILE A 10 -7.74 4.03 13.81
N GLU A 11 -6.49 3.57 13.89
CA GLU A 11 -5.67 3.66 15.10
C GLU A 11 -5.38 5.11 15.54
N LYS A 12 -5.58 6.09 14.68
CA LYS A 12 -5.42 7.52 14.98
C LYS A 12 -6.69 8.16 15.53
N ALA A 13 -7.81 7.43 15.50
CA ALA A 13 -9.08 7.94 15.97
C ALA A 13 -9.11 8.08 17.48
N HIS A 14 -9.89 9.05 17.96
CA HIS A 14 -10.15 9.20 19.39
C HIS A 14 -10.94 8.01 19.93
N GLY A 15 -10.72 7.60 21.19
CA GLY A 15 -11.37 6.45 21.82
C GLY A 15 -12.91 6.45 21.73
N ASN A 16 -13.55 7.62 21.76
CA ASN A 16 -15.01 7.72 21.62
C ASN A 16 -15.53 7.25 20.25
N VAL A 17 -14.70 7.31 19.20
CA VAL A 17 -15.08 6.81 17.87
C VAL A 17 -15.28 5.30 17.91
N PHE A 18 -14.47 4.55 18.66
CA PHE A 18 -14.63 3.12 18.83
C PHE A 18 -15.94 2.75 19.53
N ASN A 19 -16.37 3.53 20.53
CA ASN A 19 -17.66 3.33 21.18
C ASN A 19 -18.84 3.55 20.22
N MET A 20 -18.74 4.57 19.36
CA MET A 20 -19.75 4.80 18.31
C MET A 20 -19.76 3.67 17.28
N LEU A 21 -18.59 3.19 16.88
CA LEU A 21 -18.47 2.07 15.95
C LEU A 21 -19.01 0.77 16.55
N LEU A 22 -18.79 0.49 17.83
CA LEU A 22 -19.42 -0.64 18.52
C LEU A 22 -20.93 -0.60 18.40
N GLN A 23 -21.55 0.55 18.62
CA GLN A 23 -23.00 0.70 18.45
C GLN A 23 -23.44 0.41 17.00
N VAL A 24 -22.69 0.93 16.02
CA VAL A 24 -22.97 0.67 14.61
C VAL A 24 -22.85 -0.82 14.26
N LEU A 25 -21.78 -1.46 14.74
CA LEU A 25 -21.52 -2.89 14.46
C LEU A 25 -22.54 -3.82 15.14
N ASP A 26 -23.04 -3.44 16.34
CA ASP A 26 -24.01 -4.23 17.09
C ASP A 26 -25.44 -4.03 16.62
N GLU A 27 -25.86 -2.77 16.49
CA GLU A 27 -27.25 -2.42 16.25
C GLU A 27 -27.53 -2.09 14.76
N GLY A 28 -26.48 -1.90 13.97
CA GLY A 28 -26.60 -1.43 12.59
C GLY A 28 -27.14 0.00 12.50
N ARG A 29 -27.04 0.79 13.59
CA ARG A 29 -27.62 2.13 13.72
C ARG A 29 -26.71 3.03 14.54
N LEU A 30 -26.82 4.33 14.27
CA LEU A 30 -26.15 5.36 15.06
C LEU A 30 -27.08 6.55 15.23
N THR A 31 -27.17 7.09 16.45
CA THR A 31 -27.87 8.34 16.69
C THR A 31 -26.90 9.50 16.54
N ASP A 32 -27.18 10.43 15.63
CA ASP A 32 -26.34 11.62 15.43
C ASP A 32 -26.50 12.63 16.58
N GLY A 33 -25.66 13.67 16.59
CA GLY A 33 -25.68 14.71 17.62
C GLY A 33 -26.99 15.53 17.66
N ASN A 34 -27.87 15.41 16.68
CA ASN A 34 -29.17 16.04 16.59
C ASN A 34 -30.32 15.10 16.99
N GLY A 35 -30.01 13.90 17.46
CA GLY A 35 -30.99 12.90 17.85
C GLY A 35 -31.60 12.12 16.67
N ARG A 36 -31.04 12.19 15.46
CA ARG A 36 -31.52 11.46 14.30
C ARG A 36 -30.90 10.08 14.26
N LEU A 37 -31.74 9.07 14.00
CA LEU A 37 -31.29 7.70 13.82
C LEU A 37 -30.81 7.48 12.37
N VAL A 38 -29.53 7.12 12.23
CA VAL A 38 -28.90 6.77 10.95
C VAL A 38 -28.78 5.25 10.87
N ASP A 39 -29.23 4.68 9.74
CA ASP A 39 -29.27 3.23 9.49
C ASP A 39 -28.03 2.80 8.70
N PHE A 40 -27.23 1.87 9.28
CA PHE A 40 -26.03 1.29 8.69
C PHE A 40 -26.19 -0.19 8.29
N ARG A 41 -27.38 -0.78 8.40
CA ARG A 41 -27.61 -2.23 8.15
C ARG A 41 -27.29 -2.66 6.73
N ASN A 42 -27.32 -1.76 5.75
CA ASN A 42 -26.96 -2.00 4.36
C ASN A 42 -25.65 -1.32 3.97
N THR A 43 -24.71 -1.23 4.91
CA THR A 43 -23.43 -0.55 4.72
C THR A 43 -22.29 -1.54 4.93
N ILE A 44 -21.33 -1.51 4.03
CA ILE A 44 -20.05 -2.20 4.21
C ILE A 44 -19.09 -1.19 4.87
N ILE A 45 -18.56 -1.54 6.03
CA ILE A 45 -17.58 -0.71 6.74
C ILE A 45 -16.21 -1.34 6.57
N ILE A 46 -15.30 -0.58 5.99
CA ILE A 46 -13.90 -0.98 5.78
C ILE A 46 -13.04 -0.09 6.67
N MET A 47 -12.19 -0.69 7.48
CA MET A 47 -11.25 0.03 8.33
C MET A 47 -9.84 -0.36 7.96
N THR A 48 -8.93 0.60 7.80
CA THR A 48 -7.51 0.34 7.60
C THR A 48 -6.71 0.70 8.84
N SER A 49 -5.64 -0.03 9.09
CA SER A 49 -4.72 0.27 10.20
C SER A 49 -3.29 -0.16 9.86
N ASN A 50 -2.32 0.57 10.39
CA ASN A 50 -0.91 0.20 10.34
C ASN A 50 -0.42 -0.44 11.65
N ALA A 51 -1.33 -0.97 12.45
CA ALA A 51 -1.03 -1.63 13.72
C ALA A 51 0.02 -2.76 13.52
N GLY A 52 1.02 -2.78 14.39
CA GLY A 52 2.09 -3.81 14.32
C GLY A 52 3.27 -3.48 13.40
N THR A 53 3.19 -2.47 12.55
CA THR A 53 4.28 -2.12 11.62
C THR A 53 5.59 -1.77 12.33
N ARG A 54 5.53 -1.11 13.48
CA ARG A 54 6.74 -0.79 14.29
C ARG A 54 7.38 -2.04 14.85
N GLN A 55 6.57 -2.94 15.41
CA GLN A 55 7.04 -4.20 16.01
C GLN A 55 7.64 -5.13 14.95
N LEU A 56 7.07 -5.17 13.75
CA LEU A 56 7.63 -5.91 12.62
C LEU A 56 9.01 -5.37 12.20
N LYS A 57 9.21 -4.05 12.24
CA LYS A 57 10.51 -3.44 11.94
C LYS A 57 11.59 -3.76 12.97
N GLU A 58 11.23 -3.75 14.25
CA GLU A 58 12.16 -4.10 15.32
C GLU A 58 12.57 -5.57 15.21
N PHE A 59 11.64 -6.43 14.85
CA PHE A 59 11.90 -7.84 14.58
C PHE A 59 12.84 -8.03 13.38
N GLY A 60 12.58 -7.39 12.25
CA GLY A 60 13.45 -7.45 11.06
C GLY A 60 14.89 -6.98 11.31
N LYS A 61 15.13 -6.11 12.30
CA LYS A 61 16.46 -5.68 12.72
C LYS A 61 17.16 -6.68 13.64
N GLY A 62 16.42 -7.51 14.38
CA GLY A 62 16.94 -8.39 15.42
C GLY A 62 17.33 -9.80 14.94
N VAL A 63 16.85 -10.26 13.81
CA VAL A 63 17.05 -11.62 13.28
C VAL A 63 17.78 -11.57 11.94
N GLY A 64 19.01 -11.02 11.94
CA GLY A 64 19.93 -11.18 10.79
C GLY A 64 19.46 -10.65 9.43
N PHE A 65 18.36 -9.94 9.37
CA PHE A 65 17.91 -9.22 8.17
C PHE A 65 18.80 -7.98 7.99
N ASN A 66 19.93 -8.16 7.34
CA ASN A 66 20.71 -7.06 6.81
C ASN A 66 19.82 -6.22 5.89
N ALA A 67 19.50 -5.02 6.32
CA ALA A 67 18.66 -4.05 5.60
C ALA A 67 19.25 -3.61 4.24
N GLY A 68 20.29 -4.26 3.75
CA GLY A 68 20.98 -3.99 2.49
C GLY A 68 20.93 -5.10 1.46
N THR A 69 20.38 -6.30 1.77
CA THR A 69 20.55 -7.44 0.85
C THR A 69 19.30 -8.27 0.61
N THR A 70 18.13 -7.86 1.07
CA THR A 70 16.92 -8.69 0.96
C THR A 70 15.77 -8.04 0.18
N MET A 71 16.08 -7.40 -0.92
CA MET A 71 15.15 -7.31 -2.03
C MET A 71 15.14 -8.69 -2.69
N GLY A 72 14.15 -9.53 -2.35
CA GLY A 72 13.93 -10.74 -3.13
C GLY A 72 13.92 -12.08 -2.43
N LEU A 73 14.13 -12.16 -1.11
CA LEU A 73 13.84 -13.39 -0.39
C LEU A 73 12.35 -13.42 -0.04
N SER A 74 11.60 -14.32 -0.67
CA SER A 74 10.27 -14.68 -0.21
C SER A 74 10.40 -15.10 1.26
N LEU A 75 9.69 -14.41 2.15
CA LEU A 75 9.57 -14.81 3.54
C LEU A 75 9.08 -16.26 3.57
N ASP A 76 9.78 -17.11 4.32
CA ASP A 76 9.35 -18.48 4.55
C ASP A 76 7.98 -18.47 5.24
N ASP A 77 7.17 -19.50 5.05
CA ASP A 77 5.80 -19.52 5.62
C ASP A 77 5.80 -19.35 7.14
N LYS A 78 6.86 -19.80 7.82
CA LYS A 78 7.06 -19.58 9.26
C LYS A 78 7.25 -18.10 9.61
N ASP A 79 7.96 -17.34 8.77
CA ASP A 79 8.17 -15.91 8.99
C ASP A 79 6.87 -15.13 8.78
N LYS A 80 6.04 -15.54 7.82
CA LYS A 80 4.70 -14.98 7.59
C LYS A 80 3.77 -15.24 8.77
N GLU A 81 3.74 -16.47 9.29
CA GLU A 81 2.93 -16.80 10.47
C GLU A 81 3.39 -16.01 11.70
N TYR A 82 4.69 -15.86 11.88
CA TYR A 82 5.23 -15.07 12.99
C TYR A 82 4.87 -13.59 12.83
N ALA A 83 5.01 -13.02 11.64
CA ALA A 83 4.61 -11.65 11.35
C ALA A 83 3.11 -11.42 11.66
N ARG A 84 2.24 -12.35 11.26
CA ARG A 84 0.80 -12.33 11.58
C ARG A 84 0.56 -12.36 13.09
N SER A 85 1.32 -13.17 13.84
CA SER A 85 1.19 -13.23 15.30
C SER A 85 1.56 -11.90 15.98
N ILE A 86 2.57 -11.19 15.46
CA ILE A 86 2.96 -9.85 15.94
C ILE A 86 1.82 -8.85 15.67
N ILE A 87 1.25 -8.88 14.48
CA ILE A 87 0.13 -8.01 14.10
C ILE A 87 -1.07 -8.26 15.01
N GLN A 88 -1.46 -9.51 15.23
CA GLN A 88 -2.56 -9.85 16.13
C GLN A 88 -2.32 -9.36 17.56
N LYS A 89 -1.11 -9.53 18.10
CA LYS A 89 -0.76 -9.01 19.42
C LYS A 89 -0.81 -7.48 19.47
N SER A 90 -0.45 -6.80 18.39
CA SER A 90 -0.51 -5.35 18.30
C SER A 90 -1.96 -4.84 18.21
N LEU A 91 -2.81 -5.52 17.46
CA LEU A 91 -4.23 -5.24 17.39
C LEU A 91 -4.89 -5.39 18.77
N SER A 92 -4.61 -6.48 19.49
CA SER A 92 -5.16 -6.72 20.84
C SER A 92 -4.67 -5.72 21.90
N LYS A 93 -3.56 -4.99 21.64
CA LYS A 93 -3.10 -3.90 22.49
C LYS A 93 -3.75 -2.56 22.18
N GLN A 94 -4.12 -2.32 20.92
CA GLN A 94 -4.68 -1.05 20.46
C GLN A 94 -6.20 -1.01 20.51
N PHE A 95 -6.83 -2.14 20.27
CA PHE A 95 -8.28 -2.26 20.19
C PHE A 95 -8.79 -3.18 21.29
N SER A 96 -9.97 -2.88 21.83
CA SER A 96 -10.59 -3.74 22.81
C SER A 96 -10.97 -5.11 22.22
N PRO A 97 -10.91 -6.19 23.00
CA PRO A 97 -11.37 -7.49 22.53
C PRO A 97 -12.82 -7.47 22.04
N GLU A 98 -13.68 -6.68 22.67
CA GLU A 98 -15.06 -6.48 22.26
C GLU A 98 -15.15 -5.92 20.85
N PHE A 99 -14.36 -4.88 20.51
CA PHE A 99 -14.31 -4.31 19.18
C PHE A 99 -13.83 -5.31 18.13
N LEU A 100 -12.73 -6.03 18.42
CA LEU A 100 -12.17 -7.00 17.48
C LEU A 100 -13.13 -8.17 17.21
N ASN A 101 -13.91 -8.60 18.21
CA ASN A 101 -14.89 -9.68 18.07
C ASN A 101 -16.15 -9.30 17.26
N ARG A 102 -16.34 -8.00 16.98
CA ARG A 102 -17.45 -7.51 16.15
C ARG A 102 -17.08 -7.35 14.67
N LEU A 103 -15.81 -7.50 14.37
CA LEU A 103 -15.35 -7.49 12.97
C LEU A 103 -15.67 -8.84 12.34
N ASP A 104 -16.24 -8.82 11.14
CA ASP A 104 -16.53 -10.03 10.37
C ASP A 104 -15.24 -10.69 9.89
N ASP A 105 -14.22 -9.89 9.52
CA ASP A 105 -12.93 -10.38 9.05
C ASP A 105 -11.80 -9.39 9.32
N ILE A 106 -10.57 -9.91 9.50
CA ILE A 106 -9.34 -9.14 9.65
C ILE A 106 -8.34 -9.60 8.59
N ILE A 107 -8.18 -8.79 7.56
CA ILE A 107 -7.29 -9.07 6.44
C ILE A 107 -5.93 -8.45 6.70
N THR A 108 -4.89 -9.28 6.70
CA THR A 108 -3.50 -8.82 6.82
C THR A 108 -2.85 -8.79 5.45
N PHE A 109 -2.27 -7.65 5.07
CA PHE A 109 -1.49 -7.51 3.86
C PHE A 109 -0.03 -7.88 4.14
N ASP A 110 0.50 -8.80 3.35
CA ASP A 110 1.90 -9.19 3.40
C ASP A 110 2.80 -8.12 2.76
N GLN A 111 4.11 -8.20 3.04
CA GLN A 111 5.09 -7.34 2.36
C GLN A 111 5.17 -7.72 0.88
N LEU A 112 5.40 -6.71 0.04
CA LEU A 112 5.58 -6.91 -1.39
C LEU A 112 6.93 -7.59 -1.66
N ASP A 113 6.90 -8.68 -2.41
CA ASP A 113 8.11 -9.29 -2.97
C ASP A 113 8.58 -8.56 -4.23
N ILE A 114 9.77 -8.90 -4.72
CA ILE A 114 10.36 -8.25 -5.90
C ILE A 114 9.49 -8.43 -7.15
N GLN A 115 8.78 -9.54 -7.27
CA GLN A 115 7.93 -9.81 -8.42
C GLN A 115 6.68 -8.92 -8.41
N ALA A 116 6.07 -8.74 -7.24
CA ALA A 116 4.96 -7.82 -7.06
C ALA A 116 5.41 -6.37 -7.33
N ILE A 117 6.61 -5.98 -6.89
CA ILE A 117 7.18 -4.65 -7.16
C ILE A 117 7.38 -4.44 -8.67
N LYS A 118 7.94 -5.41 -9.39
CA LYS A 118 8.10 -5.35 -10.86
C LYS A 118 6.74 -5.21 -11.55
N THR A 119 5.73 -5.95 -11.11
CA THR A 119 4.36 -5.84 -11.64
C THR A 119 3.77 -4.44 -11.42
N ILE A 120 4.00 -3.83 -10.24
CA ILE A 120 3.57 -2.45 -9.95
C ILE A 120 4.29 -1.46 -10.87
N ILE A 121 5.60 -1.64 -11.10
CA ILE A 121 6.36 -0.80 -12.04
C ILE A 121 5.77 -0.91 -13.45
N ASP A 122 5.45 -2.10 -13.93
CA ASP A 122 4.83 -2.30 -15.24
C ASP A 122 3.47 -1.61 -15.37
N LEU A 123 2.66 -1.66 -14.31
CA LEU A 123 1.37 -0.95 -14.26
C LEU A 123 1.55 0.58 -14.30
N GLU A 124 2.47 1.12 -13.53
CA GLU A 124 2.77 2.57 -13.53
C GLU A 124 3.35 3.02 -14.87
N LEU A 125 4.24 2.23 -15.47
CA LEU A 125 4.84 2.50 -16.78
C LEU A 125 3.83 2.43 -17.93
N SER A 126 2.75 1.65 -17.80
CA SER A 126 1.72 1.53 -18.84
C SER A 126 1.12 2.88 -19.23
N GLY A 127 0.89 3.75 -18.25
CA GLY A 127 0.43 5.11 -18.48
C GLY A 127 1.45 5.99 -19.22
N LEU A 128 2.75 5.79 -18.94
CA LEU A 128 3.83 6.49 -19.64
C LEU A 128 3.93 6.00 -21.09
N PHE A 129 3.89 4.69 -21.32
CA PHE A 129 3.91 4.13 -22.67
C PHE A 129 2.79 4.68 -23.54
N GLY A 130 1.55 4.73 -23.00
CA GLY A 130 0.41 5.29 -23.74
C GLY A 130 0.60 6.77 -24.11
N ARG A 131 1.17 7.58 -23.23
CA ARG A 131 1.47 8.99 -23.52
C ARG A 131 2.56 9.13 -24.60
N MET A 132 3.63 8.35 -24.50
CA MET A 132 4.73 8.36 -25.47
C MET A 132 4.27 7.93 -26.85
N GLU A 133 3.42 6.88 -26.93
CA GLU A 133 2.84 6.41 -28.20
C GLU A 133 1.95 7.49 -28.86
N GLN A 134 1.13 8.20 -28.08
CA GLN A 134 0.32 9.31 -28.59
C GLN A 134 1.18 10.46 -29.15
N MET A 135 2.39 10.65 -28.63
CA MET A 135 3.36 11.63 -29.12
C MET A 135 4.20 11.10 -30.28
N GLY A 136 3.99 9.86 -30.70
CA GLY A 136 4.69 9.23 -31.82
C GLY A 136 6.00 8.54 -31.46
N TYR A 137 6.33 8.34 -30.19
CA TYR A 137 7.52 7.66 -29.73
C TYR A 137 7.22 6.22 -29.32
N LYS A 138 8.16 5.32 -29.52
CA LYS A 138 8.13 3.98 -28.94
C LYS A 138 9.12 3.93 -27.76
N LEU A 139 8.65 3.51 -26.61
CA LEU A 139 9.48 3.37 -25.42
C LEU A 139 9.70 1.89 -25.12
N ASN A 140 10.94 1.51 -24.89
CA ASN A 140 11.33 0.19 -24.43
C ASN A 140 12.18 0.32 -23.16
N ILE A 141 11.79 -0.34 -22.08
CA ILE A 141 12.49 -0.28 -20.79
C ILE A 141 13.00 -1.68 -20.47
N SER A 142 14.33 -1.79 -20.31
CA SER A 142 14.96 -3.08 -20.01
C SER A 142 14.62 -3.56 -18.58
N ASP A 143 14.78 -4.86 -18.35
CA ASP A 143 14.56 -5.45 -17.02
C ASP A 143 15.55 -4.90 -15.98
N GLU A 144 16.78 -4.60 -16.40
CA GLU A 144 17.80 -3.97 -15.56
C GLU A 144 17.39 -2.57 -15.11
N ALA A 145 16.79 -1.77 -16.02
CA ALA A 145 16.25 -0.46 -15.68
C ALA A 145 15.08 -0.57 -14.69
N LYS A 146 14.19 -1.54 -14.88
CA LYS A 146 13.11 -1.82 -13.93
C LYS A 146 13.65 -2.25 -12.55
N GLU A 147 14.71 -3.06 -12.51
CA GLU A 147 15.36 -3.45 -11.26
C GLU A 147 16.02 -2.27 -10.54
N MET A 148 16.63 -1.36 -11.30
CA MET A 148 17.17 -0.13 -10.75
C MET A 148 16.07 0.74 -10.13
N VAL A 149 14.96 0.95 -10.86
CA VAL A 149 13.80 1.69 -10.35
C VAL A 149 13.21 1.00 -9.12
N ALA A 150 13.08 -0.33 -9.13
CA ALA A 150 12.63 -1.10 -7.98
C ALA A 150 13.53 -0.87 -6.76
N THR A 151 14.85 -0.94 -6.95
CA THR A 151 15.83 -0.76 -5.87
C THR A 151 15.82 0.67 -5.31
N LYS A 152 15.65 1.66 -6.15
CA LYS A 152 15.63 3.09 -5.75
C LYS A 152 14.29 3.55 -5.23
N GLY A 153 13.20 2.95 -5.73
CA GLY A 153 11.84 3.37 -5.42
C GLY A 153 11.14 2.54 -4.35
N TYR A 154 11.69 1.40 -3.94
CA TYR A 154 11.13 0.61 -2.85
C TYR A 154 11.73 1.05 -1.51
N ASP A 155 10.89 1.31 -0.55
CA ASP A 155 11.26 1.58 0.83
C ASP A 155 10.49 0.64 1.77
N VAL A 156 11.22 -0.01 2.68
CA VAL A 156 10.62 -0.94 3.65
C VAL A 156 9.56 -0.26 4.53
N GLN A 157 9.68 1.06 4.70
CA GLN A 157 8.74 1.85 5.51
C GLN A 157 7.50 2.28 4.73
N PHE A 158 7.70 2.72 3.49
CA PHE A 158 6.66 3.31 2.65
C PHE A 158 6.15 2.35 1.57
N GLY A 159 6.74 1.15 1.48
CA GLY A 159 6.38 0.12 0.51
C GLY A 159 6.62 0.57 -0.93
N ALA A 160 5.62 0.39 -1.79
CA ALA A 160 5.66 0.77 -3.20
C ALA A 160 5.31 2.25 -3.47
N ARG A 161 4.89 3.02 -2.47
CA ARG A 161 4.49 4.44 -2.68
C ARG A 161 5.55 5.30 -3.35
N PRO A 162 6.86 5.16 -3.02
CA PRO A 162 7.91 5.95 -3.68
C PRO A 162 8.23 5.51 -5.12
N LEU A 163 7.75 4.35 -5.59
CA LEU A 163 8.02 3.85 -6.94
C LEU A 163 7.59 4.84 -8.03
N LYS A 164 6.42 5.44 -7.89
CA LYS A 164 5.93 6.44 -8.85
C LYS A 164 6.89 7.62 -8.98
N ARG A 165 7.42 8.10 -7.86
CA ARG A 165 8.42 9.19 -7.87
C ARG A 165 9.74 8.72 -8.46
N ALA A 166 10.16 7.49 -8.21
CA ALA A 166 11.36 6.92 -8.80
C ALA A 166 11.22 6.80 -10.33
N ILE A 167 10.10 6.34 -10.84
CA ILE A 167 9.79 6.32 -12.28
C ILE A 167 9.87 7.72 -12.86
N GLN A 168 9.25 8.70 -12.21
CA GLN A 168 9.30 10.08 -12.64
C GLN A 168 10.73 10.59 -12.73
N THR A 169 11.52 10.45 -11.66
CA THR A 169 12.87 11.00 -11.60
C THR A 169 13.87 10.25 -12.49
N TYR A 170 13.80 8.92 -12.56
CA TYR A 170 14.81 8.15 -13.28
C TYR A 170 14.44 7.82 -14.73
N ILE A 171 13.18 7.97 -15.12
CA ILE A 171 12.70 7.66 -16.47
C ILE A 171 12.08 8.89 -17.12
N GLU A 172 11.02 9.49 -16.55
CA GLU A 172 10.29 10.57 -17.20
C GLU A 172 11.15 11.84 -17.38
N GLU A 173 11.94 12.22 -16.38
CA GLU A 173 12.84 13.41 -16.47
C GLU A 173 13.89 13.22 -17.57
N GLY A 174 14.54 12.04 -17.64
CA GLY A 174 15.51 11.73 -18.70
C GLY A 174 14.90 11.74 -20.10
N LEU A 175 13.69 11.18 -20.25
CA LEU A 175 12.95 11.23 -21.51
C LEU A 175 12.62 12.68 -21.93
N CYS A 176 12.18 13.50 -21.00
CA CYS A 176 11.90 14.91 -21.26
C CYS A 176 13.17 15.66 -21.73
N GLU A 177 14.32 15.43 -21.10
CA GLU A 177 15.58 16.04 -21.50
C GLU A 177 15.99 15.62 -22.92
N MET A 178 15.93 14.34 -23.26
CA MET A 178 16.24 13.84 -24.61
C MET A 178 15.33 14.49 -25.67
N MET A 179 14.04 14.62 -25.38
CA MET A 179 13.08 15.25 -26.29
C MET A 179 13.37 16.77 -26.47
N LEU A 180 13.65 17.48 -25.37
CA LEU A 180 13.95 18.92 -25.39
C LEU A 180 15.26 19.22 -26.10
N ASN A 181 16.27 18.37 -25.95
CA ASN A 181 17.57 18.54 -26.62
C ASN A 181 17.52 18.12 -28.08
N GLY A 182 16.42 17.57 -28.58
CA GLY A 182 16.29 17.08 -29.95
C GLY A 182 17.10 15.80 -30.21
N GLU A 183 17.39 15.04 -29.17
CA GLU A 183 18.08 13.75 -29.27
C GLU A 183 17.11 12.60 -29.65
N ALA A 184 15.81 12.82 -29.44
CA ALA A 184 14.75 11.89 -29.83
C ALA A 184 13.70 12.62 -30.69
N HIS A 185 13.24 11.95 -31.76
CA HIS A 185 12.27 12.51 -32.72
C HIS A 185 11.03 11.58 -32.81
N PRO A 186 9.86 12.10 -33.17
CA PRO A 186 8.70 11.25 -33.43
C PRO A 186 9.00 10.16 -34.47
N GLY A 187 8.71 8.92 -34.14
CA GLY A 187 9.04 7.73 -34.90
C GLY A 187 10.22 6.91 -34.33
N ASP A 188 10.99 7.49 -33.40
CA ASP A 188 12.11 6.79 -32.77
C ASP A 188 11.64 5.78 -31.72
N THR A 189 12.50 4.79 -31.52
CA THR A 189 12.40 3.86 -30.37
C THR A 189 13.46 4.25 -29.35
N ILE A 190 13.01 4.69 -28.17
CA ILE A 190 13.88 5.05 -27.05
C ILE A 190 14.01 3.83 -26.15
N THR A 191 15.26 3.46 -25.82
CA THR A 191 15.56 2.28 -24.99
C THR A 191 16.31 2.70 -23.74
#